data_d15a23257399b54954dc11bdf88c6836
#
_entry.id   d15a23257399b54954dc11bdf88c6836
#
_cell.length_a   1.000
_cell.length_b   1.000
_cell.length_c   1.000
_cell.angle_alpha   90.00
_cell.angle_beta   90.00
_cell.angle_gamma   90.00
#
_symmetry.space_group_name_H-M   'P 1'
#
loop_
_entity.id
_entity.type
_entity.pdbx_description
1 polymer ?
#
loop_
_entity_poly.entity_id
_entity_poly.type
_entity_poly.pdbx_seq_one_letter_code
_entity_poly.pdbx_strand_id
1 'polypeptide(L)'
;MNLATVRLLMDKIGIENAVNHIKKFGFNEEDLPKNGGLALGAGSASPLDIAQAYSVFANGGYKIEPYIIETIRDSENRVVYRNDAPIVCERCEMNPSISEMNIDLIQIHDDEQLFALQQMAEIADVYKPDAKTSPALFENINLANRIISKENAYLIQDMLKDVIRRGTGVRANRELRRRDLSGKTGTTNDYRDAWFAGFNNDLTSVVWVGKDNYDPLGSGEQGSRTALPIWIELMRVALKSSPQNITQMPNNMTTVRISK
;
A
#
# COMPACT_ATOMS: atom_id res chain seq x y z
N MET A 1 2.89 -15.88 -20.87
CA MET A 1 1.48 -15.93 -20.37
C MET A 1 1.33 -17.11 -19.43
N ASN A 2 0.70 -16.91 -18.26
CA ASN A 2 0.52 -18.00 -17.30
C ASN A 2 -0.90 -18.59 -17.42
N LEU A 3 -1.04 -19.65 -18.21
CA LEU A 3 -2.31 -20.36 -18.40
C LEU A 3 -2.88 -20.93 -17.09
N ALA A 4 -2.01 -21.28 -16.14
CA ALA A 4 -2.44 -21.79 -14.84
C ALA A 4 -3.21 -20.73 -14.05
N THR A 5 -2.78 -19.47 -14.08
CA THR A 5 -3.47 -18.36 -13.41
C THR A 5 -4.85 -18.10 -14.02
N VAL A 6 -4.94 -18.14 -15.35
CA VAL A 6 -6.24 -18.00 -16.05
C VAL A 6 -7.20 -19.13 -15.67
N ARG A 7 -6.73 -20.39 -15.66
CA ARG A 7 -7.54 -21.53 -15.23
C ARG A 7 -7.96 -21.42 -13.77
N LEU A 8 -7.07 -21.01 -12.87
CA LEU A 8 -7.40 -20.81 -11.46
C LEU A 8 -8.51 -19.75 -11.31
N LEU A 9 -8.40 -18.63 -12.02
CA LEU A 9 -9.43 -17.60 -12.03
C LEU A 9 -10.77 -18.14 -12.55
N MET A 10 -10.75 -18.80 -13.72
CA MET A 10 -11.98 -19.24 -14.39
C MET A 10 -12.68 -20.41 -13.67
N ASP A 11 -11.89 -21.40 -13.22
CA ASP A 11 -12.43 -22.70 -12.78
C ASP A 11 -12.62 -22.76 -11.25
N LYS A 12 -11.89 -21.95 -10.47
CA LYS A 12 -11.87 -22.04 -9.00
C LYS A 12 -12.36 -20.79 -8.29
N ILE A 13 -11.94 -19.62 -8.74
CA ILE A 13 -12.27 -18.33 -8.07
C ILE A 13 -13.58 -17.78 -8.62
N GLY A 14 -13.74 -17.78 -9.93
CA GLY A 14 -14.81 -17.10 -10.66
C GLY A 14 -14.49 -15.63 -10.89
N ILE A 15 -14.86 -15.13 -12.08
CA ILE A 15 -14.56 -13.74 -12.50
C ILE A 15 -15.25 -12.73 -11.59
N GLU A 16 -16.51 -12.95 -11.27
CA GLU A 16 -17.32 -12.04 -10.45
C GLU A 16 -16.74 -11.88 -9.04
N ASN A 17 -16.32 -12.98 -8.40
CA ASN A 17 -15.65 -12.94 -7.12
C ASN A 17 -14.33 -12.18 -7.18
N ALA A 18 -13.53 -12.36 -8.24
CA ALA A 18 -12.29 -11.66 -8.43
C ALA A 18 -12.51 -10.15 -8.63
N VAL A 19 -13.47 -9.76 -9.48
CA VAL A 19 -13.84 -8.35 -9.68
C VAL A 19 -14.29 -7.71 -8.37
N ASN A 20 -15.20 -8.37 -7.62
CA ASN A 20 -15.66 -7.87 -6.33
C ASN A 20 -14.52 -7.74 -5.31
N HIS A 21 -13.54 -8.64 -5.36
CA HIS A 21 -12.35 -8.53 -4.51
C HIS A 21 -11.44 -7.36 -4.92
N ILE A 22 -11.17 -7.18 -6.21
CA ILE A 22 -10.32 -6.10 -6.75
C ILE A 22 -10.94 -4.73 -6.47
N LYS A 23 -12.26 -4.59 -6.54
CA LYS A 23 -12.98 -3.34 -6.18
C LYS A 23 -12.67 -2.85 -4.75
N LYS A 24 -12.40 -3.75 -3.81
CA LYS A 24 -12.03 -3.37 -2.45
C LYS A 24 -10.75 -2.54 -2.40
N PHE A 25 -9.84 -2.72 -3.37
CA PHE A 25 -8.59 -1.99 -3.49
C PHE A 25 -8.74 -0.59 -4.12
N GLY A 26 -9.95 -0.22 -4.55
CA GLY A 26 -10.24 1.10 -5.11
C GLY A 26 -10.42 1.14 -6.63
N PHE A 27 -10.33 0.01 -7.32
CA PHE A 27 -10.55 -0.03 -8.77
C PHE A 27 -12.02 0.08 -9.13
N ASN A 28 -12.34 0.81 -10.21
CA ASN A 28 -13.67 0.88 -10.77
C ASN A 28 -14.00 -0.42 -11.53
N GLU A 29 -15.22 -0.88 -11.41
CA GLU A 29 -15.68 -2.11 -12.08
C GLU A 29 -15.62 -2.00 -13.60
N GLU A 30 -15.85 -0.81 -14.14
CA GLU A 30 -15.85 -0.53 -15.58
C GLU A 30 -14.48 -0.70 -16.23
N ASP A 31 -13.40 -0.51 -15.44
CA ASP A 31 -12.01 -0.65 -15.90
C ASP A 31 -11.50 -2.10 -15.82
N LEU A 32 -12.31 -3.02 -15.26
CA LEU A 32 -11.95 -4.41 -15.05
C LEU A 32 -12.57 -5.33 -16.10
N PRO A 33 -11.79 -6.06 -16.91
CA PRO A 33 -12.32 -6.97 -17.91
C PRO A 33 -12.98 -8.19 -17.24
N LYS A 34 -14.24 -8.47 -17.59
CA LYS A 34 -14.99 -9.61 -17.06
C LYS A 34 -14.70 -10.91 -17.82
N ASN A 35 -13.42 -11.22 -18.02
CA ASN A 35 -12.95 -12.41 -18.71
C ASN A 35 -11.58 -12.88 -18.19
N GLY A 36 -11.01 -13.94 -18.77
CA GLY A 36 -9.71 -14.47 -18.38
C GLY A 36 -8.53 -13.50 -18.53
N GLY A 37 -8.69 -12.40 -19.28
CA GLY A 37 -7.70 -11.34 -19.40
C GLY A 37 -7.44 -10.61 -18.08
N LEU A 38 -8.41 -10.62 -17.15
CA LEU A 38 -8.23 -10.07 -15.80
C LEU A 38 -7.01 -10.68 -15.08
N ALA A 39 -6.82 -12.01 -15.20
CA ALA A 39 -5.66 -12.70 -14.62
C ALA A 39 -4.32 -12.34 -15.28
N LEU A 40 -4.36 -11.69 -16.43
CA LEU A 40 -3.19 -11.29 -17.21
C LEU A 40 -2.94 -9.78 -17.15
N GLY A 41 -3.73 -9.04 -16.36
CA GLY A 41 -3.60 -7.60 -16.20
C GLY A 41 -4.15 -6.79 -17.38
N ALA A 42 -5.22 -7.26 -18.02
CA ALA A 42 -5.84 -6.55 -19.14
C ALA A 42 -6.75 -5.36 -18.73
N GLY A 43 -6.84 -5.04 -17.45
CA GLY A 43 -7.59 -3.88 -16.95
C GLY A 43 -6.85 -2.56 -17.19
N SER A 44 -7.59 -1.46 -17.14
CA SER A 44 -7.03 -0.10 -17.16
C SER A 44 -6.88 0.44 -15.75
N ALA A 45 -5.79 1.14 -15.48
CA ALA A 45 -5.54 1.78 -14.19
C ALA A 45 -4.54 2.92 -14.34
N SER A 46 -4.71 3.98 -13.54
CA SER A 46 -3.69 5.02 -13.43
C SER A 46 -2.55 4.58 -12.50
N PRO A 47 -1.37 5.22 -12.58
CA PRO A 47 -0.31 5.00 -11.60
C PRO A 47 -0.74 5.22 -10.15
N LEU A 48 -1.67 6.15 -9.91
CA LEU A 48 -2.22 6.44 -8.58
C LEU A 48 -3.09 5.28 -8.06
N ASP A 49 -3.95 4.71 -8.90
CA ASP A 49 -4.79 3.55 -8.55
C ASP A 49 -3.91 2.35 -8.16
N ILE A 50 -2.86 2.10 -8.93
CA ILE A 50 -1.89 1.04 -8.63
C ILE A 50 -1.14 1.34 -7.32
N ALA A 51 -0.72 2.59 -7.07
CA ALA A 51 -0.06 2.97 -5.83
C ALA A 51 -0.98 2.77 -4.62
N GLN A 52 -2.24 3.19 -4.72
CA GLN A 52 -3.25 2.97 -3.70
C GLN A 52 -3.47 1.46 -3.41
N ALA A 53 -3.59 0.64 -4.45
CA ALA A 53 -3.76 -0.80 -4.29
C ALA A 53 -2.52 -1.47 -3.65
N TYR A 54 -1.31 -1.05 -4.04
CA TYR A 54 -0.07 -1.60 -3.46
C TYR A 54 0.17 -1.14 -2.02
N SER A 55 -0.33 0.04 -1.63
CA SER A 55 -0.26 0.53 -0.25
C SER A 55 -0.99 -0.39 0.73
N VAL A 56 -2.04 -1.08 0.29
CA VAL A 56 -2.75 -2.09 1.10
C VAL A 56 -1.81 -3.22 1.54
N PHE A 57 -0.90 -3.65 0.66
CA PHE A 57 0.09 -4.67 1.02
C PHE A 57 1.20 -4.10 1.90
N ALA A 58 1.56 -2.83 1.70
CA ALA A 58 2.61 -2.15 2.47
C ALA A 58 2.22 -1.93 3.93
N ASN A 59 0.95 -1.62 4.20
CA ASN A 59 0.43 -1.20 5.51
C ASN A 59 -0.30 -2.31 6.29
N GLY A 60 -0.20 -3.58 5.86
CA GLY A 60 -0.80 -4.71 6.57
C GLY A 60 -2.27 -4.97 6.27
N GLY A 61 -2.80 -4.47 5.14
CA GLY A 61 -4.12 -4.83 4.63
C GLY A 61 -5.18 -3.74 4.70
N TYR A 62 -4.83 -2.53 5.09
CA TYR A 62 -5.75 -1.41 5.19
C TYR A 62 -5.89 -0.65 3.88
N LYS A 63 -7.11 -0.29 3.52
CA LYS A 63 -7.37 0.64 2.42
C LYS A 63 -7.15 2.07 2.91
N ILE A 64 -6.34 2.82 2.19
CA ILE A 64 -6.16 4.28 2.37
C ILE A 64 -6.61 5.00 1.11
N GLU A 65 -7.00 6.26 1.25
CA GLU A 65 -7.35 7.13 0.13
C GLU A 65 -6.26 8.20 -0.03
N PRO A 66 -5.59 8.25 -1.20
CA PRO A 66 -4.54 9.23 -1.42
C PRO A 66 -5.13 10.64 -1.53
N TYR A 67 -4.46 11.61 -0.94
CA TYR A 67 -4.81 13.03 -1.03
C TYR A 67 -3.55 13.87 -1.27
N ILE A 68 -3.73 15.08 -1.80
CA ILE A 68 -2.65 16.01 -2.11
C ILE A 68 -2.67 17.19 -1.12
N ILE A 69 -3.88 17.64 -0.74
CA ILE A 69 -4.05 18.77 0.16
C ILE A 69 -4.34 18.25 1.56
N GLU A 70 -3.40 18.44 2.47
CA GLU A 70 -3.55 18.08 3.88
C GLU A 70 -4.29 19.18 4.66
N THR A 71 -3.85 20.44 4.50
CA THR A 71 -4.38 21.56 5.27
C THR A 71 -4.40 22.83 4.42
N ILE A 72 -5.48 23.61 4.51
CA ILE A 72 -5.54 24.97 3.97
C ILE A 72 -5.65 25.94 5.14
N ARG A 73 -4.85 27.02 5.12
CA ARG A 73 -4.87 28.09 6.12
C ARG A 73 -5.23 29.41 5.45
N ASP A 74 -5.92 30.28 6.17
CA ASP A 74 -6.21 31.66 5.73
C ASP A 74 -5.00 32.59 5.97
N SER A 75 -5.19 33.88 5.63
CA SER A 75 -4.17 34.92 5.81
C SER A 75 -3.80 35.21 7.29
N GLU A 76 -4.63 34.77 8.25
CA GLU A 76 -4.41 34.87 9.69
C GLU A 76 -3.84 33.55 10.27
N ASN A 77 -3.39 32.62 9.41
CA ASN A 77 -2.85 31.30 9.76
C ASN A 77 -3.86 30.36 10.45
N ARG A 78 -5.17 30.63 10.34
CA ARG A 78 -6.22 29.75 10.85
C ARG A 78 -6.49 28.63 9.87
N VAL A 79 -6.66 27.39 10.35
CA VAL A 79 -7.03 26.24 9.54
C VAL A 79 -8.46 26.41 9.05
N VAL A 80 -8.67 26.54 7.74
CA VAL A 80 -9.98 26.61 7.09
C VAL A 80 -10.39 25.29 6.45
N TYR A 81 -9.44 24.40 6.22
CA TYR A 81 -9.66 23.04 5.74
C TYR A 81 -8.59 22.11 6.29
N ARG A 82 -8.97 20.92 6.70
CA ARG A 82 -8.08 19.80 7.02
C ARG A 82 -8.65 18.54 6.39
N ASN A 83 -7.80 17.75 5.75
CA ASN A 83 -8.20 16.46 5.21
C ASN A 83 -8.50 15.49 6.37
N ASP A 84 -9.62 14.78 6.27
CA ASP A 84 -10.04 13.73 7.20
C ASP A 84 -9.68 12.33 6.61
N ALA A 85 -8.42 12.18 6.19
CA ALA A 85 -7.95 10.92 5.64
C ALA A 85 -7.98 9.80 6.69
N PRO A 86 -8.40 8.58 6.32
CA PRO A 86 -8.42 7.45 7.25
C PRO A 86 -7.03 7.12 7.81
N ILE A 87 -6.93 6.93 9.12
CA ILE A 87 -5.70 6.57 9.83
C ILE A 87 -5.64 5.05 10.05
N VAL A 88 -4.48 4.46 9.75
CA VAL A 88 -4.23 3.04 10.04
C VAL A 88 -3.94 2.87 11.53
N CYS A 89 -4.80 2.12 12.23
CA CYS A 89 -4.62 1.81 13.64
C CYS A 89 -4.81 0.31 13.87
N GLU A 90 -3.71 -0.45 13.84
CA GLU A 90 -3.76 -1.91 14.07
C GLU A 90 -4.27 -2.28 15.47
N ARG A 91 -3.98 -1.46 16.48
CA ARG A 91 -4.39 -1.70 17.86
C ARG A 91 -5.84 -1.35 18.15
N CYS A 92 -6.41 -0.39 17.41
CA CYS A 92 -7.83 -0.06 17.51
C CYS A 92 -8.72 -1.23 17.11
N GLU A 93 -8.27 -2.11 16.21
CA GLU A 93 -8.99 -3.33 15.85
C GLU A 93 -9.00 -4.37 16.99
N MET A 94 -7.91 -4.44 17.76
CA MET A 94 -7.81 -5.40 18.87
C MET A 94 -8.54 -4.91 20.12
N ASN A 95 -8.70 -3.61 20.27
CA ASN A 95 -9.41 -2.99 21.37
C ASN A 95 -10.29 -1.83 20.88
N PRO A 96 -11.55 -2.10 20.48
CA PRO A 96 -12.47 -1.08 19.98
C PRO A 96 -12.70 0.09 20.96
N SER A 97 -12.52 -0.14 22.28
CA SER A 97 -12.66 0.92 23.28
C SER A 97 -11.63 2.04 23.13
N ILE A 98 -10.51 1.82 22.43
CA ILE A 98 -9.50 2.86 22.17
C ILE A 98 -10.04 3.90 21.19
N SER A 99 -10.88 3.52 20.22
CA SER A 99 -11.49 4.42 19.25
C SER A 99 -12.60 5.30 19.86
N GLU A 100 -13.14 4.91 21.02
CA GLU A 100 -14.22 5.60 21.73
C GLU A 100 -13.74 6.42 22.94
N MET A 101 -12.42 6.37 23.25
CA MET A 101 -11.85 7.06 24.40
C MET A 101 -11.84 8.58 24.19
N ASN A 102 -12.64 9.26 24.98
CA ASN A 102 -12.61 10.71 25.13
C ASN A 102 -11.42 11.10 26.02
N ILE A 103 -10.39 11.73 25.47
CA ILE A 103 -9.10 11.98 26.15
C ILE A 103 -9.27 12.92 27.36
N ASP A 104 -10.35 13.70 27.43
CA ASP A 104 -10.58 14.68 28.52
C ASP A 104 -10.92 14.07 29.88
N LEU A 105 -11.12 12.75 29.99
CA LEU A 105 -11.60 12.11 31.23
C LEU A 105 -10.64 11.07 31.84
N ILE A 106 -9.43 10.93 31.31
CA ILE A 106 -8.53 9.86 31.77
C ILE A 106 -7.74 10.33 32.99
N GLN A 107 -8.18 9.91 34.18
CA GLN A 107 -7.30 9.81 35.34
C GLN A 107 -6.48 8.53 35.20
N ILE A 108 -5.18 8.67 34.91
CA ILE A 108 -4.25 7.55 34.76
C ILE A 108 -4.12 6.84 36.11
N HIS A 109 -4.57 5.58 36.18
CA HIS A 109 -4.53 4.78 37.40
C HIS A 109 -3.68 3.51 37.29
N ASP A 110 -3.24 3.14 36.06
CA ASP A 110 -2.41 1.96 35.83
C ASP A 110 -1.51 2.08 34.59
N ASP A 111 -0.52 1.17 34.46
CA ASP A 111 0.45 1.15 33.37
C ASP A 111 -0.18 0.84 32.00
N GLU A 112 -1.32 0.17 31.95
CA GLU A 112 -2.03 -0.18 30.71
C GLU A 112 -2.71 1.05 30.11
N GLN A 113 -3.26 1.93 30.95
CA GLN A 113 -3.83 3.22 30.56
C GLN A 113 -2.73 4.19 30.11
N LEU A 114 -1.59 4.22 30.80
CA LEU A 114 -0.43 5.02 30.43
C LEU A 114 0.10 4.60 29.05
N PHE A 115 0.16 3.29 28.79
CA PHE A 115 0.58 2.74 27.51
C PHE A 115 -0.40 3.06 26.38
N ALA A 116 -1.72 3.01 26.64
CA ALA A 116 -2.75 3.45 25.67
C ALA A 116 -2.62 4.93 25.33
N LEU A 117 -2.35 5.79 26.33
CA LEU A 117 -2.13 7.22 26.13
C LEU A 117 -0.85 7.54 25.37
N GLN A 118 0.25 6.83 25.63
CA GLN A 118 1.49 6.96 24.84
C GLN A 118 1.27 6.64 23.38
N GLN A 119 0.42 5.68 23.07
CA GLN A 119 0.04 5.30 21.71
C GLN A 119 -0.83 6.33 21.02
N MET A 120 -1.77 6.93 21.77
CA MET A 120 -2.58 8.04 21.28
C MET A 120 -1.72 9.30 21.08
N ALA A 121 -0.69 9.49 21.90
CA ALA A 121 0.29 10.56 21.73
C ALA A 121 1.16 10.35 20.47
N GLU A 122 1.52 9.10 20.11
CA GLU A 122 2.19 8.80 18.84
C GLU A 122 1.27 9.07 17.63
N ILE A 123 -0.02 8.74 17.73
CA ILE A 123 -1.03 9.12 16.72
C ILE A 123 -1.20 10.65 16.70
N ALA A 124 -1.19 11.31 17.86
CA ALA A 124 -1.29 12.76 18.00
C ALA A 124 -0.01 13.49 17.54
N ASP A 125 1.18 12.85 17.59
CA ASP A 125 2.43 13.42 17.06
C ASP A 125 2.49 13.36 15.54
N VAL A 126 1.87 12.38 14.91
CA VAL A 126 1.57 12.38 13.47
C VAL A 126 0.49 13.42 13.16
N TYR A 127 -0.43 13.64 14.09
CA TYR A 127 -1.56 14.57 14.02
C TYR A 127 -1.31 15.76 14.96
N LYS A 128 -0.26 16.58 14.72
CA LYS A 128 0.05 17.75 15.55
C LYS A 128 -1.12 18.74 15.55
N PRO A 129 -2.00 18.75 16.58
CA PRO A 129 -2.94 19.85 16.73
C PRO A 129 -2.16 21.08 17.20
N ASP A 130 -2.38 22.22 16.55
CA ASP A 130 -1.91 23.50 17.08
C ASP A 130 -2.47 23.68 18.50
N ALA A 131 -1.65 24.12 19.45
CA ALA A 131 -1.96 24.26 20.87
C ALA A 131 -3.14 25.23 21.22
N LYS A 132 -3.86 25.68 20.22
CA LYS A 132 -5.07 26.55 20.33
C LYS A 132 -6.34 25.88 19.80
N THR A 133 -6.28 24.62 19.37
CA THR A 133 -7.43 23.93 18.82
C THR A 133 -8.11 23.16 19.94
N SER A 134 -9.39 23.46 20.13
CA SER A 134 -10.27 22.90 21.17
C SER A 134 -10.29 21.36 21.18
N PRO A 135 -10.49 20.71 22.34
CA PRO A 135 -10.60 19.25 22.52
C PRO A 135 -11.63 18.53 21.64
N ALA A 136 -12.59 19.27 21.08
CA ALA A 136 -13.66 18.75 20.22
C ALA A 136 -13.17 18.08 18.90
N LEU A 137 -11.84 18.13 18.58
CA LEU A 137 -11.30 17.57 17.34
C LEU A 137 -11.04 16.04 17.39
N PHE A 138 -11.18 15.41 18.54
CA PHE A 138 -10.94 13.96 18.69
C PHE A 138 -12.25 13.13 18.67
N GLU A 139 -13.41 13.77 18.52
CA GLU A 139 -14.70 13.09 18.62
C GLU A 139 -15.00 12.10 17.47
N ASN A 140 -14.26 12.16 16.32
CA ASN A 140 -14.47 11.24 15.21
C ASN A 140 -13.16 10.96 14.45
N ILE A 141 -12.29 10.10 15.01
CA ILE A 141 -11.13 9.63 14.26
C ILE A 141 -11.61 8.70 13.13
N ASN A 142 -11.37 9.10 11.88
CA ASN A 142 -11.66 8.29 10.72
C ASN A 142 -10.63 7.16 10.64
N LEU A 143 -11.02 5.91 10.96
CA LEU A 143 -10.13 4.75 10.92
C LEU A 143 -10.18 4.06 9.57
N ALA A 144 -9.02 3.70 9.05
CA ALA A 144 -8.90 2.94 7.82
C ALA A 144 -9.47 1.53 7.97
N ASN A 145 -10.27 1.10 7.00
CA ASN A 145 -10.81 -0.25 6.97
C ASN A 145 -9.79 -1.26 6.46
N ARG A 146 -9.61 -2.37 7.19
CA ARG A 146 -8.83 -3.51 6.72
C ARG A 146 -9.64 -4.29 5.67
N ILE A 147 -9.13 -4.38 4.46
CA ILE A 147 -9.82 -5.05 3.32
C ILE A 147 -9.27 -6.45 3.01
N ILE A 148 -8.06 -6.77 3.47
CA ILE A 148 -7.48 -8.12 3.48
C ILE A 148 -6.84 -8.38 4.84
N SER A 149 -6.77 -9.66 5.24
CA SER A 149 -6.14 -10.00 6.52
C SER A 149 -4.64 -9.68 6.54
N LYS A 150 -4.08 -9.49 7.72
CA LYS A 150 -2.65 -9.25 7.93
C LYS A 150 -1.78 -10.37 7.34
N GLU A 151 -2.25 -11.62 7.47
CA GLU A 151 -1.59 -12.79 6.92
C GLU A 151 -1.54 -12.75 5.39
N ASN A 152 -2.65 -12.40 4.74
CA ASN A 152 -2.70 -12.24 3.29
C ASN A 152 -1.80 -11.12 2.80
N ALA A 153 -1.81 -9.97 3.49
CA ALA A 153 -0.90 -8.86 3.18
C ALA A 153 0.56 -9.29 3.30
N TYR A 154 0.91 -9.99 4.40
CA TYR A 154 2.25 -10.53 4.60
C TYR A 154 2.68 -11.52 3.52
N LEU A 155 1.80 -12.48 3.14
CA LEU A 155 2.09 -13.47 2.09
C LEU A 155 2.37 -12.79 0.74
N ILE A 156 1.54 -11.84 0.35
CA ILE A 156 1.74 -11.08 -0.90
C ILE A 156 3.04 -10.27 -0.82
N GLN A 157 3.29 -9.59 0.30
CA GLN A 157 4.52 -8.83 0.50
C GLN A 157 5.76 -9.73 0.40
N ASP A 158 5.74 -10.92 1.01
CA ASP A 158 6.88 -11.86 0.97
C ASP A 158 7.12 -12.39 -0.45
N MET A 159 6.06 -12.73 -1.19
CA MET A 159 6.18 -13.10 -2.61
C MET A 159 6.75 -11.95 -3.46
N LEU A 160 6.37 -10.70 -3.18
CA LEU A 160 6.88 -9.52 -3.88
C LEU A 160 8.33 -9.17 -3.46
N LYS A 161 8.76 -9.51 -2.24
CA LYS A 161 10.18 -9.48 -1.83
C LYS A 161 11.04 -10.42 -2.68
N ASP A 162 10.53 -11.59 -3.03
CA ASP A 162 11.25 -12.54 -3.88
C ASP A 162 11.47 -12.03 -5.31
N VAL A 163 10.54 -11.22 -5.84
CA VAL A 163 10.76 -10.53 -7.13
C VAL A 163 11.97 -9.60 -7.07
N ILE A 164 12.16 -8.90 -5.94
CA ILE A 164 13.32 -8.03 -5.71
C ILE A 164 14.58 -8.85 -5.42
N ARG A 165 14.49 -9.90 -4.63
CA ARG A 165 15.66 -10.68 -4.20
C ARG A 165 16.27 -11.51 -5.32
N ARG A 166 15.43 -12.14 -6.16
CA ARG A 166 15.85 -13.16 -7.13
C ARG A 166 15.05 -13.18 -8.44
N GLY A 167 14.08 -12.27 -8.60
CA GLY A 167 13.22 -12.18 -9.77
C GLY A 167 13.59 -11.02 -10.70
N THR A 168 12.58 -10.52 -11.42
CA THR A 168 12.73 -9.44 -12.41
C THR A 168 13.15 -8.09 -11.82
N GLY A 169 13.01 -7.91 -10.50
CA GLY A 169 13.42 -6.71 -9.75
C GLY A 169 14.82 -6.80 -9.13
N VAL A 170 15.63 -7.85 -9.40
CA VAL A 170 16.91 -8.10 -8.73
C VAL A 170 17.93 -6.95 -8.84
N ARG A 171 17.80 -6.09 -9.85
CA ARG A 171 18.59 -4.86 -10.00
C ARG A 171 18.38 -3.92 -8.80
N ALA A 172 17.14 -3.74 -8.32
CA ALA A 172 16.85 -2.94 -7.13
C ALA A 172 17.58 -3.47 -5.89
N ASN A 173 17.59 -4.79 -5.68
CA ASN A 173 18.31 -5.40 -4.56
C ASN A 173 19.83 -5.10 -4.61
N ARG A 174 20.43 -5.19 -5.78
CA ARG A 174 21.88 -4.95 -5.97
C ARG A 174 22.25 -3.49 -5.74
N GLU A 175 21.43 -2.56 -6.22
CA GLU A 175 21.73 -1.13 -6.22
C GLU A 175 21.33 -0.45 -4.90
N LEU A 176 20.18 -0.79 -4.31
CA LEU A 176 19.68 -0.18 -3.08
C LEU A 176 20.16 -0.91 -1.81
N ARG A 177 20.52 -2.19 -1.91
CA ARG A 177 21.00 -3.04 -0.80
C ARG A 177 20.06 -3.04 0.40
N ARG A 178 18.75 -3.03 0.13
CA ARG A 178 17.69 -3.06 1.15
C ARG A 178 16.94 -4.39 1.11
N ARG A 179 16.56 -4.89 2.29
CA ARG A 179 15.85 -6.18 2.47
C ARG A 179 14.35 -5.99 2.69
N ASP A 180 13.90 -4.77 2.89
CA ASP A 180 12.52 -4.38 3.17
C ASP A 180 11.73 -3.98 1.91
N LEU A 181 12.34 -4.09 0.73
CA LEU A 181 11.70 -3.74 -0.53
C LEU A 181 10.88 -4.90 -1.11
N SER A 182 9.71 -4.58 -1.59
CA SER A 182 8.80 -5.45 -2.33
C SER A 182 8.43 -4.78 -3.66
N GLY A 183 8.14 -5.56 -4.71
CA GLY A 183 7.72 -4.94 -5.97
C GLY A 183 7.47 -5.91 -7.09
N LYS A 184 6.91 -5.40 -8.18
CA LYS A 184 6.54 -6.17 -9.36
C LYS A 184 6.71 -5.36 -10.63
N THR A 185 7.26 -5.98 -11.66
CA THR A 185 7.29 -5.45 -13.03
C THR A 185 5.96 -5.71 -13.73
N GLY A 186 5.51 -4.77 -14.54
CA GLY A 186 4.46 -4.94 -15.54
C GLY A 186 5.01 -4.65 -16.93
N THR A 187 4.53 -5.38 -17.93
CA THR A 187 4.86 -5.16 -19.34
C THR A 187 3.70 -5.62 -20.19
N THR A 188 3.15 -4.74 -21.01
CA THR A 188 2.11 -5.11 -21.97
C THR A 188 2.72 -5.82 -23.19
N ASN A 189 1.86 -6.50 -23.94
CA ASN A 189 2.26 -7.07 -25.22
C ASN A 189 2.81 -5.97 -26.13
N ASP A 190 3.75 -6.31 -26.99
CA ASP A 190 4.41 -5.39 -27.92
C ASP A 190 5.16 -4.23 -27.26
N TYR A 191 5.46 -4.33 -25.94
CA TYR A 191 6.20 -3.32 -25.18
C TYR A 191 5.58 -1.92 -25.26
N ARG A 192 4.26 -1.80 -25.14
CA ARG A 192 3.55 -0.51 -25.20
C ARG A 192 3.60 0.22 -23.87
N ASP A 193 3.52 -0.54 -22.77
CA ASP A 193 3.64 -0.04 -21.40
C ASP A 193 4.69 -0.81 -20.63
N ALA A 194 5.51 -0.08 -19.91
CA ALA A 194 6.47 -0.60 -18.97
C ALA A 194 6.14 -0.08 -17.56
N TRP A 195 5.91 -0.99 -16.63
CA TRP A 195 5.52 -0.66 -15.26
C TRP A 195 6.51 -1.22 -14.25
N PHE A 196 6.69 -0.49 -13.16
CA PHE A 196 7.22 -1.02 -11.92
C PHE A 196 6.46 -0.44 -10.74
N ALA A 197 5.79 -1.29 -9.97
CA ALA A 197 5.16 -0.96 -8.71
C ALA A 197 5.96 -1.59 -7.58
N GLY A 198 6.36 -0.79 -6.58
CA GLY A 198 7.13 -1.28 -5.46
C GLY A 198 6.98 -0.43 -4.21
N PHE A 199 7.32 -1.01 -3.07
CA PHE A 199 7.11 -0.38 -1.78
C PHE A 199 8.05 -0.96 -0.70
N ASN A 200 8.15 -0.23 0.40
CA ASN A 200 8.46 -0.75 1.72
C ASN A 200 7.31 -0.39 2.68
N ASN A 201 7.47 -0.54 3.99
CA ASN A 201 6.39 -0.23 4.94
C ASN A 201 6.07 1.27 5.04
N ASP A 202 6.98 2.15 4.61
CA ASP A 202 6.86 3.59 4.76
C ASP A 202 6.46 4.30 3.47
N LEU A 203 6.77 3.70 2.30
CA LEU A 203 6.62 4.36 1.00
C LEU A 203 6.19 3.38 -0.08
N THR A 204 5.15 3.73 -0.82
CA THR A 204 4.74 3.06 -2.05
C THR A 204 5.01 3.97 -3.26
N SER A 205 5.61 3.42 -4.30
CA SER A 205 5.90 4.14 -5.53
C SER A 205 5.61 3.31 -6.76
N VAL A 206 5.04 3.94 -7.77
CA VAL A 206 4.73 3.33 -9.06
C VAL A 206 5.32 4.17 -10.18
N VAL A 207 5.99 3.51 -11.09
CA VAL A 207 6.52 4.13 -12.31
C VAL A 207 5.86 3.47 -13.51
N TRP A 208 5.30 4.30 -14.36
CA TRP A 208 4.80 3.93 -15.68
C TRP A 208 5.56 4.68 -16.76
N VAL A 209 5.92 3.98 -17.80
CA VAL A 209 6.47 4.55 -19.03
C VAL A 209 5.65 4.01 -20.20
N GLY A 210 5.07 4.90 -20.98
CA GLY A 210 4.20 4.61 -22.11
C GLY A 210 4.12 5.80 -23.04
N LYS A 211 3.33 5.67 -24.12
CA LYS A 211 3.00 6.73 -25.05
C LYS A 211 1.49 6.97 -25.08
N ASP A 212 1.07 8.23 -25.17
CA ASP A 212 -0.35 8.60 -25.17
C ASP A 212 -1.14 7.98 -26.33
N ASN A 213 -0.49 7.78 -27.48
CA ASN A 213 -1.07 7.12 -28.66
C ASN A 213 -0.99 5.59 -28.61
N TYR A 214 -0.53 5.02 -27.49
CA TYR A 214 -0.39 3.58 -27.26
C TYR A 214 0.53 2.87 -28.28
N ASP A 215 1.49 3.57 -28.87
CA ASP A 215 2.52 2.97 -29.73
C ASP A 215 3.57 2.19 -28.92
N PRO A 216 4.21 1.17 -29.52
CA PRO A 216 5.30 0.47 -28.89
C PRO A 216 6.45 1.40 -28.47
N LEU A 217 7.03 1.16 -27.30
CA LEU A 217 8.21 1.87 -26.78
C LEU A 217 9.47 1.48 -27.55
N GLY A 218 9.52 0.23 -28.02
CA GLY A 218 10.66 -0.34 -28.72
C GLY A 218 10.92 -1.79 -28.30
N SER A 219 11.72 -2.50 -29.07
CA SER A 219 12.02 -3.89 -28.79
C SER A 219 12.79 -4.05 -27.46
N GLY A 220 12.23 -4.87 -26.55
CA GLY A 220 12.82 -5.15 -25.25
C GLY A 220 12.61 -4.08 -24.19
N GLU A 221 11.80 -3.04 -24.46
CA GLU A 221 11.42 -2.02 -23.48
C GLU A 221 10.36 -2.57 -22.53
N GLN A 222 10.81 -3.27 -21.51
CA GLN A 222 9.98 -3.93 -20.49
C GLN A 222 10.15 -3.27 -19.11
N GLY A 223 9.22 -3.52 -18.19
CA GLY A 223 9.20 -2.90 -16.88
C GLY A 223 10.51 -3.02 -16.10
N SER A 224 11.23 -4.14 -16.20
CA SER A 224 12.53 -4.33 -15.55
C SER A 224 13.67 -3.50 -16.16
N ARG A 225 13.53 -3.08 -17.42
CA ARG A 225 14.56 -2.33 -18.16
C ARG A 225 14.26 -0.84 -18.21
N THR A 226 12.99 -0.47 -18.32
CA THR A 226 12.55 0.91 -18.56
C THR A 226 12.02 1.57 -17.29
N ALA A 227 11.07 0.97 -16.59
CA ALA A 227 10.46 1.57 -15.39
C ALA A 227 11.27 1.34 -14.11
N LEU A 228 11.84 0.16 -13.93
CA LEU A 228 12.61 -0.20 -12.72
C LEU A 228 13.80 0.74 -12.44
N PRO A 229 14.62 1.17 -13.42
CA PRO A 229 15.72 2.10 -13.14
C PRO A 229 15.24 3.43 -12.57
N ILE A 230 14.15 3.98 -13.10
CA ILE A 230 13.55 5.23 -12.63
C ILE A 230 13.06 5.05 -11.17
N TRP A 231 12.38 3.93 -10.89
CA TRP A 231 11.94 3.59 -9.55
C TRP A 231 13.12 3.46 -8.56
N ILE A 232 14.23 2.85 -8.97
CA ILE A 232 15.44 2.73 -8.14
C ILE A 232 16.00 4.10 -7.77
N GLU A 233 16.10 5.04 -8.72
CA GLU A 233 16.61 6.38 -8.44
C GLU A 233 15.69 7.13 -7.47
N LEU A 234 14.36 7.05 -7.67
CA LEU A 234 13.40 7.63 -6.74
C LEU A 234 13.58 7.07 -5.33
N MET A 235 13.60 5.73 -5.18
CA MET A 235 13.71 5.09 -3.87
C MET A 235 15.08 5.32 -3.22
N ARG A 236 16.15 5.48 -4.00
CA ARG A 236 17.48 5.83 -3.48
C ARG A 236 17.45 7.17 -2.75
N VAL A 237 16.76 8.15 -3.30
CA VAL A 237 16.63 9.48 -2.69
C VAL A 237 15.65 9.45 -1.53
N ALA A 238 14.46 8.89 -1.75
CA ALA A 238 13.37 8.91 -0.78
C ALA A 238 13.69 8.12 0.51
N LEU A 239 14.43 7.01 0.39
CA LEU A 239 14.78 6.14 1.53
C LEU A 239 16.19 6.40 2.10
N LYS A 240 16.86 7.48 1.69
CA LYS A 240 18.23 7.78 2.12
C LYS A 240 18.39 7.87 3.64
N SER A 241 17.42 8.43 4.32
CA SER A 241 17.42 8.63 5.78
C SER A 241 16.45 7.66 6.51
N SER A 242 15.74 6.80 5.78
CA SER A 242 14.79 5.86 6.36
C SER A 242 15.49 4.56 6.76
N PRO A 243 15.37 4.11 8.02
CA PRO A 243 15.88 2.81 8.45
C PRO A 243 15.17 1.69 7.70
N GLN A 244 15.80 0.51 7.63
CA GLN A 244 15.13 -0.67 7.07
C GLN A 244 14.10 -1.22 8.07
N ASN A 245 12.86 -1.31 7.63
CA ASN A 245 11.75 -1.83 8.42
C ASN A 245 11.23 -3.14 7.81
N ILE A 246 11.69 -4.27 8.35
CA ILE A 246 11.31 -5.60 7.86
C ILE A 246 10.03 -6.04 8.56
N THR A 247 8.96 -6.22 7.80
CA THR A 247 7.69 -6.74 8.29
C THR A 247 7.89 -8.11 8.95
N GLN A 248 7.42 -8.23 10.18
CA GLN A 248 7.45 -9.49 10.92
C GLN A 248 6.32 -10.42 10.47
N MET A 249 6.60 -11.71 10.48
CA MET A 249 5.59 -12.72 10.18
C MET A 249 4.52 -12.72 11.29
N PRO A 250 3.22 -12.71 10.95
CA PRO A 250 2.15 -12.83 11.94
C PRO A 250 2.28 -14.09 12.80
N ASN A 251 1.90 -14.00 14.09
CA ASN A 251 2.11 -15.08 15.07
C ASN A 251 1.35 -16.38 14.76
N ASN A 252 0.25 -16.30 14.01
CA ASN A 252 -0.57 -17.43 13.59
C ASN A 252 -0.09 -18.11 12.31
N MET A 253 1.09 -17.74 11.80
CA MET A 253 1.72 -18.33 10.61
C MET A 253 2.96 -19.12 10.98
N THR A 254 3.31 -20.10 10.18
CA THR A 254 4.52 -20.90 10.33
C THR A 254 5.19 -21.16 8.99
N THR A 255 6.49 -21.34 9.01
CA THR A 255 7.27 -21.73 7.83
C THR A 255 7.41 -23.24 7.79
N VAL A 256 7.01 -23.85 6.67
CA VAL A 256 7.14 -25.28 6.43
C VAL A 256 8.15 -25.51 5.33
N ARG A 257 9.12 -26.39 5.59
CA ARG A 257 10.08 -26.83 4.59
C ARG A 257 9.47 -27.95 3.75
N ILE A 258 9.32 -27.71 2.45
CA ILE A 258 8.87 -28.75 1.50
C ILE A 258 10.08 -29.26 0.73
N SER A 259 10.16 -30.61 0.54
CA SER A 259 11.11 -31.19 -0.40
C SER A 259 10.66 -30.92 -1.84
N LYS A 260 11.62 -30.71 -2.71
CA LYS A 260 11.37 -30.55 -4.15
C LYS A 260 11.04 -31.88 -4.78
#